data_2d38e0851691bd7485a0597d21d58007
#
_entry.id   2d38e0851691bd7485a0597d21d58007
#
_cell.length_a   1.000
_cell.length_b   1.000
_cell.length_c   1.000
_cell.angle_alpha   90.00
_cell.angle_beta   90.00
_cell.angle_gamma   90.00
#
_symmetry.space_group_name_H-M   'P 1'
#
loop_
_entity.id
_entity.type
_entity.pdbx_description
1 polymer ?
#
loop_
_entity_poly.entity_id
_entity_poly.type
_entity_poly.pdbx_seq_one_letter_code
_entity_poly.pdbx_strand_id
1 'polypeptide(L)'
;SPYYPQSNGKVERFHGTIKKECIRKKALLDQDHAKIIISAYIAFYNNQRLHSANAYIAPADQLAGRDNKIHEERRKKIHAARLKRKQNVLRDEIKLNKLEYKLTSQKLYSYQL
;
A
#
# COMPACT_ATOMS: atom_id res chain seq x y z
N SER A 1 1.47 12.92 -31.61
CA SER A 1 0.64 13.00 -32.82
C SER A 1 -0.82 13.09 -32.49
N PRO A 2 -1.56 14.06 -33.06
CA PRO A 2 -3.00 14.19 -32.79
C PRO A 2 -3.82 12.99 -33.29
N TYR A 3 -3.23 12.18 -34.14
CA TYR A 3 -3.86 10.98 -34.70
C TYR A 3 -3.53 9.68 -33.99
N TYR A 4 -2.85 9.76 -32.84
CA TYR A 4 -2.48 8.56 -32.10
C TYR A 4 -3.40 8.36 -30.88
N PRO A 5 -4.44 7.51 -30.99
CA PRO A 5 -5.47 7.39 -29.94
C PRO A 5 -4.94 6.98 -28.56
N GLN A 6 -3.86 6.20 -28.52
CA GLN A 6 -3.27 5.73 -27.28
C GLN A 6 -2.61 6.85 -26.47
N SER A 7 -1.93 7.80 -27.14
CA SER A 7 -1.36 8.98 -26.50
C SER A 7 -2.44 9.87 -25.91
N ASN A 8 -3.50 10.10 -26.68
CA ASN A 8 -4.65 10.89 -26.23
C ASN A 8 -5.35 10.24 -25.02
N GLY A 9 -5.53 8.92 -25.05
CA GLY A 9 -6.14 8.19 -23.94
C GLY A 9 -5.35 8.31 -22.64
N LYS A 10 -4.02 8.31 -22.69
CA LYS A 10 -3.17 8.50 -21.50
C LYS A 10 -3.29 9.91 -20.93
N VAL A 11 -3.28 10.92 -21.80
CA VAL A 11 -3.45 12.32 -21.40
C VAL A 11 -4.84 12.56 -20.82
N GLU A 12 -5.88 12.05 -21.43
CA GLU A 12 -7.25 12.15 -20.93
C GLU A 12 -7.38 11.50 -19.55
N ARG A 13 -6.78 10.33 -19.36
CA ARG A 13 -6.77 9.65 -18.06
C ARG A 13 -6.05 10.46 -16.99
N PHE A 14 -4.94 11.07 -17.32
CA PHE A 14 -4.23 11.97 -16.42
C PHE A 14 -5.07 13.19 -16.04
N HIS A 15 -5.71 13.83 -17.02
CA HIS A 15 -6.60 14.97 -16.77
C HIS A 15 -7.80 14.56 -15.92
N GLY A 16 -8.40 13.41 -16.17
CA GLY A 16 -9.48 12.87 -15.36
C GLY A 16 -9.06 12.64 -13.91
N THR A 17 -7.89 12.10 -13.70
CA THR A 17 -7.33 11.85 -12.37
C THR A 17 -7.06 13.16 -11.62
N ILE A 18 -6.45 14.14 -12.26
CA ILE A 18 -6.16 15.45 -11.65
C ILE A 18 -7.45 16.19 -11.27
N LYS A 19 -8.46 16.15 -12.12
CA LYS A 19 -9.78 16.74 -11.81
C LYS A 19 -10.42 16.07 -10.61
N LYS A 20 -10.41 14.76 -10.55
CA LYS A 20 -11.04 13.98 -9.51
C LYS A 20 -10.32 14.09 -8.16
N GLU A 21 -9.00 13.93 -8.16
CA GLU A 21 -8.21 13.83 -6.94
C GLU A 21 -7.76 15.18 -6.39
N CYS A 22 -7.60 16.18 -7.23
CA CYS A 22 -7.08 17.49 -6.86
C CYS A 22 -8.15 18.59 -6.96
N ILE A 23 -8.62 18.87 -8.16
CA ILE A 23 -9.42 20.07 -8.44
C ILE A 23 -10.78 20.02 -7.74
N ARG A 24 -11.48 18.89 -7.82
CA ARG A 24 -12.82 18.75 -7.23
C ARG A 24 -12.83 18.67 -5.70
N LYS A 25 -11.73 18.25 -5.10
CA LYS A 25 -11.62 18.09 -3.65
C LYS A 25 -11.21 19.36 -2.93
N LYS A 26 -10.68 20.35 -3.64
CA LYS A 26 -10.16 21.57 -3.05
C LYS A 26 -10.90 22.79 -3.60
N ALA A 27 -11.33 23.66 -2.70
CA ALA A 27 -11.91 24.94 -3.09
C ALA A 27 -10.77 25.87 -3.57
N LEU A 28 -10.69 26.06 -4.89
CA LEU A 28 -9.70 26.94 -5.48
C LEU A 28 -10.16 28.39 -5.39
N LEU A 29 -9.36 29.23 -4.73
CA LEU A 29 -9.72 30.62 -4.45
C LEU A 29 -9.50 31.54 -5.66
N ASP A 30 -8.37 31.35 -6.35
CA ASP A 30 -7.97 32.13 -7.52
C ASP A 30 -7.01 31.33 -8.41
N GLN A 31 -6.54 31.97 -9.49
CA GLN A 31 -5.65 31.33 -10.44
C GLN A 31 -4.28 31.00 -9.83
N ASP A 32 -3.72 31.87 -9.00
CA ASP A 32 -2.42 31.65 -8.36
C ASP A 32 -2.51 30.51 -7.34
N HIS A 33 -3.57 30.45 -6.56
CA HIS A 33 -3.84 29.34 -5.65
C HIS A 33 -3.99 28.02 -6.41
N ALA A 34 -4.70 28.02 -7.54
CA ALA A 34 -4.85 26.85 -8.39
C ALA A 34 -3.51 26.34 -8.91
N LYS A 35 -2.63 27.25 -9.36
CA LYS A 35 -1.29 26.88 -9.83
C LYS A 35 -0.45 26.19 -8.75
N ILE A 36 -0.47 26.71 -7.53
CA ILE A 36 0.26 26.14 -6.40
C ILE A 36 -0.26 24.72 -6.09
N ILE A 37 -1.56 24.55 -5.98
CA ILE A 37 -2.19 23.27 -5.65
C ILE A 37 -1.96 22.23 -6.76
N ILE A 38 -2.12 22.61 -8.01
CA ILE A 38 -1.93 21.71 -9.15
C ILE A 38 -0.45 21.33 -9.28
N SER A 39 0.48 22.26 -9.09
CA SER A 39 1.92 21.97 -9.11
C SER A 39 2.31 20.99 -8.01
N ALA A 40 1.81 21.16 -6.79
CA ALA A 40 2.04 20.23 -5.69
C ALA A 40 1.46 18.84 -5.99
N TYR A 41 0.28 18.78 -6.59
CA TYR A 41 -0.34 17.50 -6.99
C TYR A 41 0.46 16.78 -8.09
N ILE A 42 0.96 17.52 -9.08
CA ILE A 42 1.79 16.94 -10.15
C ILE A 42 3.08 16.36 -9.57
N ALA A 43 3.73 17.05 -8.63
CA ALA A 43 4.90 16.51 -7.93
C ALA A 43 4.57 15.22 -7.17
N PHE A 44 3.46 15.18 -6.45
CA PHE A 44 2.96 13.98 -5.78
C PHE A 44 2.66 12.85 -6.79
N TYR A 45 1.99 13.16 -7.88
CA TYR A 45 1.64 12.20 -8.93
C TYR A 45 2.89 11.51 -9.50
N ASN A 46 3.94 12.29 -9.78
CA ASN A 46 5.15 11.78 -10.39
C ASN A 46 6.05 11.02 -9.40
N ASN A 47 6.14 11.46 -8.15
CA ASN A 47 7.13 10.98 -7.20
C ASN A 47 6.59 10.00 -6.16
N GLN A 48 5.31 10.08 -5.82
CA GLN A 48 4.74 9.33 -4.70
C GLN A 48 3.52 8.48 -5.06
N ARG A 49 2.69 8.94 -6.00
CA ARG A 49 1.45 8.25 -6.32
C ARG A 49 1.73 6.90 -6.97
N LEU A 50 1.17 5.85 -6.39
CA LEU A 50 1.28 4.50 -6.92
C LEU A 50 0.27 4.29 -8.04
N HIS A 51 0.70 3.74 -9.15
CA HIS A 51 -0.11 3.49 -10.34
C HIS A 51 -0.27 2.00 -10.61
N SER A 52 -1.50 1.52 -10.67
CA SER A 52 -1.77 0.11 -10.98
C SER A 52 -1.23 -0.31 -12.35
N ALA A 53 -1.29 0.57 -13.35
CA ALA A 53 -0.73 0.33 -14.68
C ALA A 53 0.80 0.15 -14.66
N ASN A 54 1.49 0.69 -13.66
CA ASN A 54 2.94 0.55 -13.47
C ASN A 54 3.27 -0.40 -12.31
N ALA A 55 2.44 -1.40 -12.06
CA ALA A 55 2.59 -2.34 -10.95
C ALA A 55 2.77 -1.66 -9.59
N TYR A 56 2.02 -0.56 -9.36
CA TYR A 56 2.06 0.27 -8.14
C TYR A 56 3.43 0.91 -7.87
N ILE A 57 4.10 1.33 -8.94
CA ILE A 57 5.34 2.10 -8.89
C ILE A 57 5.04 3.54 -9.30
N ALA A 58 5.65 4.51 -8.61
CA ALA A 58 5.53 5.90 -9.00
C ALA A 58 6.25 6.15 -10.34
N PRO A 59 5.73 7.05 -11.20
CA PRO A 59 6.34 7.29 -12.51
C PRO A 59 7.83 7.68 -12.46
N ALA A 60 8.24 8.51 -11.50
CA ALA A 60 9.64 8.90 -11.33
C ALA A 60 10.54 7.71 -10.96
N ASP A 61 10.06 6.80 -10.12
CA ASP A 61 10.81 5.60 -9.74
C ASP A 61 10.98 4.64 -10.92
N GLN A 62 9.93 4.49 -11.73
CA GLN A 62 9.99 3.68 -12.94
C GLN A 62 10.96 4.27 -13.96
N LEU A 63 10.90 5.57 -14.18
CA LEU A 63 11.77 6.27 -15.11
C LEU A 63 13.25 6.20 -14.68
N ALA A 64 13.53 6.25 -13.38
CA ALA A 64 14.87 6.13 -12.82
C ALA A 64 15.38 4.67 -12.73
N GLY A 65 14.58 3.69 -13.11
CA GLY A 65 14.96 2.27 -13.08
C GLY A 65 14.96 1.64 -11.69
N ARG A 66 14.28 2.23 -10.71
CA ARG A 66 14.19 1.72 -9.34
C ARG A 66 13.07 0.69 -9.13
N ASP A 67 12.27 0.40 -10.14
CA ASP A 67 11.12 -0.50 -10.10
C ASP A 67 11.47 -1.90 -9.60
N ASN A 68 12.51 -2.52 -10.15
CA ASN A 68 12.93 -3.87 -9.76
C ASN A 68 13.36 -3.94 -8.29
N LYS A 69 14.12 -2.94 -7.82
CA LYS A 69 14.55 -2.84 -6.42
C LYS A 69 13.35 -2.69 -5.48
N ILE A 70 12.40 -1.85 -5.83
CA ILE A 70 11.18 -1.64 -5.05
C ILE A 70 10.36 -2.94 -4.97
N HIS A 71 10.18 -3.64 -6.08
CA HIS A 71 9.47 -4.93 -6.10
C HIS A 71 10.15 -5.98 -5.25
N GLU A 72 11.48 -6.06 -5.29
CA GLU A 72 12.24 -7.00 -4.49
C GLU A 72 12.11 -6.69 -3.00
N GLU A 73 12.22 -5.45 -2.60
CA GLU A 73 12.01 -5.02 -1.21
C GLU A 73 10.58 -5.34 -0.72
N ARG A 74 9.58 -5.12 -1.55
CA ARG A 74 8.19 -5.49 -1.24
C ARG A 74 8.02 -6.99 -1.05
N ARG A 75 8.61 -7.80 -1.91
CA ARG A 75 8.58 -9.27 -1.78
C ARG A 75 9.23 -9.71 -0.46
N LYS A 76 10.39 -9.14 -0.11
CA LYS A 76 11.05 -9.43 1.17
C LYS A 76 10.19 -9.07 2.37
N LYS A 77 9.54 -7.90 2.35
CA LYS A 77 8.64 -7.46 3.42
C LYS A 77 7.43 -8.37 3.57
N ILE A 78 6.82 -8.78 2.46
CA ILE A 78 5.68 -9.72 2.47
C ILE A 78 6.11 -11.07 3.02
N HIS A 79 7.26 -11.59 2.60
CA HIS A 79 7.80 -12.86 3.09
C HIS A 79 8.06 -12.80 4.60
N ALA A 80 8.74 -11.76 5.07
CA ALA A 80 8.99 -11.55 6.50
C ALA A 80 7.69 -11.44 7.33
N ALA A 81 6.69 -10.74 6.81
CA ALA A 81 5.39 -10.61 7.45
C ALA A 81 4.64 -11.96 7.53
N ARG A 82 4.75 -12.80 6.51
CA ARG A 82 4.17 -14.15 6.50
C ARG A 82 4.84 -15.04 7.54
N LEU A 83 6.16 -15.02 7.62
CA LEU A 83 6.90 -15.78 8.63
C LEU A 83 6.52 -15.35 10.05
N LYS A 84 6.45 -14.04 10.29
CA LYS A 84 6.05 -13.49 11.59
C LYS A 84 4.63 -13.94 12.00
N ARG A 85 3.70 -13.96 11.06
CA ARG A 85 2.33 -14.44 11.32
C ARG A 85 2.31 -15.92 11.69
N LYS A 86 3.07 -16.75 10.98
CA LYS A 86 3.20 -18.18 11.30
C LYS A 86 3.77 -18.39 12.70
N GLN A 87 4.83 -17.66 13.06
CA GLN A 87 5.45 -17.73 14.39
C GLN A 87 4.46 -17.30 15.49
N ASN A 88 3.67 -16.25 15.25
CA ASN A 88 2.67 -15.80 16.21
C ASN A 88 1.57 -16.85 16.42
N VAL A 89 1.09 -17.49 15.35
CA VAL A 89 0.10 -18.58 15.44
C VAL A 89 0.65 -19.74 16.27
N LEU A 90 1.87 -20.18 15.98
CA LEU A 90 2.52 -21.26 16.76
C LEU A 90 2.70 -20.87 18.24
N ARG A 91 3.07 -19.64 18.51
CA ARG A 91 3.20 -19.13 19.89
C ARG A 91 1.87 -19.16 20.63
N ASP A 92 0.78 -18.75 19.97
CA ASP A 92 -0.55 -18.75 20.55
C ASP A 92 -1.05 -20.17 20.77
N GLU A 93 -0.79 -21.11 19.86
CA GLU A 93 -1.11 -22.53 20.05
C GLU A 93 -0.38 -23.13 21.25
N ILE A 94 0.92 -22.83 21.42
CA ILE A 94 1.70 -23.29 22.57
C ILE A 94 1.13 -22.72 23.87
N LYS A 95 0.74 -21.46 23.91
CA LYS A 95 0.09 -20.84 25.07
C LYS A 95 -1.22 -21.52 25.43
N LEU A 96 -2.06 -21.80 24.43
CA LEU A 96 -3.32 -22.50 24.63
C LEU A 96 -3.11 -23.91 25.17
N ASN A 97 -2.18 -24.65 24.61
CA ASN A 97 -1.85 -26.01 25.08
C ASN A 97 -1.35 -26.01 26.54
N LYS A 98 -0.54 -25.03 26.90
CA LYS A 98 -0.09 -24.88 28.30
C LYS A 98 -1.24 -24.56 29.26
N LEU A 99 -2.18 -23.72 28.84
CA LEU A 99 -3.38 -23.40 29.62
C LEU A 99 -4.29 -24.61 29.80
N GLU A 100 -4.54 -25.38 28.76
CA GLU A 100 -5.30 -26.64 28.82
C GLU A 100 -4.64 -27.63 29.74
N TYR A 101 -3.33 -27.80 29.68
CA TYR A 101 -2.58 -28.67 30.57
C TYR A 101 -2.73 -28.25 32.04
N LYS A 102 -2.63 -26.97 32.35
CA LYS A 102 -2.83 -26.44 33.70
C LYS A 102 -4.24 -26.69 34.22
N LEU A 103 -5.26 -26.47 33.39
CA LEU A 103 -6.64 -26.69 33.76
C LEU A 103 -6.93 -28.18 34.03
N THR A 104 -6.41 -29.07 33.20
CA THR A 104 -6.52 -30.49 33.35
C THR A 104 -5.84 -30.99 34.63
N SER A 105 -4.63 -30.48 34.92
CA SER A 105 -3.90 -30.79 36.15
C SER A 105 -4.64 -30.32 37.41
N GLN A 106 -5.23 -29.13 37.38
CA GLN A 106 -6.05 -28.62 38.49
C GLN A 106 -7.30 -29.47 38.72
N LYS A 107 -7.97 -29.90 37.65
CA LYS A 107 -9.14 -30.81 37.77
C LYS A 107 -8.77 -32.15 38.39
N LEU A 108 -7.67 -32.75 37.97
CA LEU A 108 -7.16 -33.98 38.54
C LEU A 108 -6.86 -33.85 40.03
N TYR A 109 -6.25 -32.72 40.45
CA TYR A 109 -6.01 -32.43 41.85
C TYR A 109 -7.28 -32.32 42.66
N SER A 110 -8.32 -31.70 42.13
CA SER A 110 -9.60 -31.55 42.82
C SER A 110 -10.37 -32.88 43.00
N TYR A 111 -10.12 -33.86 42.15
CA TYR A 111 -10.71 -35.23 42.27
C TYR A 111 -9.98 -36.13 43.25
N GLN A 112 -8.75 -35.83 43.64
CA GLN A 112 -7.95 -36.58 44.62
C GLN A 112 -8.19 -36.17 46.08
N LEU A 113 -8.86 -35.05 46.29
CA LEU A 113 -9.27 -34.56 47.58
C LEU A 113 -10.68 -35.01 47.93
#